data_482fe2833fe54e0b2eb0b80bddba44fd
#
_entry.id   482fe2833fe54e0b2eb0b80bddba44fd
#
_cell.length_a   1.000
_cell.length_b   1.000
_cell.length_c   1.000
_cell.angle_alpha   90.00
_cell.angle_beta   90.00
_cell.angle_gamma   90.00
#
_symmetry.space_group_name_H-M   'P 1'
#
loop_
_entity.id
_entity.type
_entity.pdbx_description
1 polymer ?
#
loop_
_entity_poly.entity_id
_entity_poly.type
_entity_poly.pdbx_seq_one_letter_code
_entity_poly.pdbx_strand_id
1 'polypeptide(L)'
;MKVAFLGTSAFACPALDALSRDHNVRLVVTQPDRPAGRGERLKAPPVKELASRLGLRIAQPPKVSTEEGVLLLREADPDVIVVAAYGQILRRSVFALPRLGTINIHASLLPRHRGAAPVSWAIIQGDRETGVTTFFIEEGLDTGKTLLERSLSIGADETAGELHDRLAVLGADLIIETLRGIETQTVMAVPQDETKATHAPKLGRDDGQIDWTLSARQIHDHVRGMNPWPGAFARLGHERLKVHRTGITGVRRGAFQPGAIALAETSRLLVASADELIELLEVQKESRPRTTGRDLLHGLRPIPDRLG
;
A
#
# COMPACT_ATOMS: atom_id res chain seq x y z
N MET A 1 18.15 -14.78 -16.65
CA MET A 1 17.38 -15.90 -16.04
C MET A 1 16.01 -16.07 -16.72
N LYS A 2 15.42 -17.28 -16.63
CA LYS A 2 13.99 -17.50 -16.90
C LYS A 2 13.18 -17.11 -15.65
N VAL A 3 12.23 -16.19 -15.78
CA VAL A 3 11.45 -15.65 -14.67
C VAL A 3 9.97 -16.01 -14.85
N ALA A 4 9.32 -16.50 -13.79
CA ALA A 4 7.87 -16.41 -13.67
C ALA A 4 7.54 -15.25 -12.73
N PHE A 5 6.62 -14.39 -13.14
CA PHE A 5 6.22 -13.20 -12.36
C PHE A 5 4.81 -13.37 -11.82
N LEU A 6 4.63 -13.19 -10.52
CA LEU A 6 3.34 -13.22 -9.84
C LEU A 6 3.01 -11.82 -9.31
N GLY A 7 2.03 -11.16 -9.90
CA GLY A 7 1.63 -9.80 -9.50
C GLY A 7 0.21 -9.47 -9.90
N THR A 8 -0.41 -8.48 -9.25
CA THR A 8 -1.80 -8.10 -9.52
C THR A 8 -1.99 -6.59 -9.57
N SER A 9 -1.56 -5.87 -8.54
CA SER A 9 -1.78 -4.43 -8.39
C SER A 9 -0.79 -3.58 -9.20
N ALA A 10 -1.05 -2.28 -9.27
CA ALA A 10 -0.18 -1.30 -9.93
C ALA A 10 1.24 -1.28 -9.36
N PHE A 11 1.43 -1.59 -8.07
CA PHE A 11 2.75 -1.72 -7.44
C PHE A 11 3.69 -2.68 -8.16
N ALA A 12 3.14 -3.75 -8.72
CA ALA A 12 3.91 -4.78 -9.40
C ALA A 12 4.32 -4.40 -10.82
N CYS A 13 3.69 -3.39 -11.43
CA CYS A 13 3.92 -3.03 -12.82
C CYS A 13 5.35 -2.57 -13.13
N PRO A 14 5.99 -1.66 -12.35
CA PRO A 14 7.37 -1.26 -12.61
C PRO A 14 8.35 -2.43 -12.56
N ALA A 15 8.17 -3.37 -11.61
CA ALA A 15 9.01 -4.56 -11.51
C ALA A 15 8.83 -5.51 -12.71
N LEU A 16 7.59 -5.74 -13.17
CA LEU A 16 7.35 -6.53 -14.37
C LEU A 16 7.98 -5.90 -15.61
N ASP A 17 7.85 -4.59 -15.76
CA ASP A 17 8.41 -3.85 -16.90
C ASP A 17 9.96 -3.96 -16.92
N ALA A 18 10.62 -3.76 -15.78
CA ALA A 18 12.06 -3.92 -15.63
C ALA A 18 12.51 -5.36 -15.93
N LEU A 19 11.84 -6.35 -15.34
CA LEU A 19 12.14 -7.77 -15.58
C LEU A 19 11.97 -8.16 -17.05
N SER A 20 11.00 -7.60 -17.76
CA SER A 20 10.77 -7.91 -19.17
C SER A 20 11.89 -7.41 -20.10
N ARG A 21 12.64 -6.39 -19.67
CA ARG A 21 13.78 -5.85 -20.44
C ARG A 21 15.07 -6.64 -20.18
N ASP A 22 15.29 -7.05 -18.94
CA ASP A 22 16.58 -7.61 -18.51
C ASP A 22 16.58 -9.14 -18.44
N HIS A 23 15.41 -9.79 -18.40
CA HIS A 23 15.26 -11.23 -18.19
C HIS A 23 14.23 -11.86 -19.13
N ASN A 24 14.25 -13.17 -19.26
CA ASN A 24 13.27 -13.94 -20.04
C ASN A 24 12.03 -14.23 -19.16
N VAL A 25 11.02 -13.35 -19.21
CA VAL A 25 9.75 -13.56 -18.50
C VAL A 25 8.92 -14.62 -19.23
N ARG A 26 8.92 -15.85 -18.70
CA ARG A 26 8.27 -17.03 -19.29
C ARG A 26 6.77 -17.06 -19.06
N LEU A 27 6.31 -16.51 -17.93
CA LEU A 27 4.91 -16.52 -17.51
C LEU A 27 4.63 -15.37 -16.55
N VAL A 28 3.53 -14.68 -16.76
CA VAL A 28 2.96 -13.72 -15.81
C VAL A 28 1.69 -14.33 -15.25
N VAL A 29 1.63 -14.48 -13.92
CA VAL A 29 0.45 -14.96 -13.21
C VAL A 29 -0.18 -13.77 -12.45
N THR A 30 -1.45 -13.52 -12.71
CA THR A 30 -2.20 -12.47 -12.03
C THR A 30 -3.57 -12.98 -11.58
N GLN A 31 -4.21 -12.28 -10.66
CA GLN A 31 -5.57 -12.66 -10.25
C GLN A 31 -6.57 -12.51 -11.41
N PRO A 32 -7.67 -13.28 -11.39
CA PRO A 32 -8.75 -13.13 -12.37
C PRO A 32 -9.31 -11.71 -12.41
N ASP A 33 -9.88 -11.34 -13.56
CA ASP A 33 -10.62 -10.10 -13.73
C ASP A 33 -11.79 -10.06 -12.73
N ARG A 34 -12.03 -8.90 -12.13
CA ARG A 34 -13.08 -8.74 -11.11
C ARG A 34 -14.03 -7.60 -11.47
N PRO A 35 -15.30 -7.71 -11.10
CA PRO A 35 -16.23 -6.59 -11.22
C PRO A 35 -15.69 -5.37 -10.45
N ALA A 36 -15.70 -4.20 -11.09
CA ALA A 36 -15.23 -2.95 -10.48
C ALA A 36 -16.07 -1.75 -10.95
N GLY A 37 -16.19 -0.75 -10.06
CA GLY A 37 -16.87 0.50 -10.33
C GLY A 37 -18.41 0.39 -10.37
N ARG A 38 -19.06 1.52 -10.69
CA ARG A 38 -20.52 1.60 -10.87
C ARG A 38 -20.90 0.83 -12.15
N GLY A 39 -21.70 -0.23 -12.00
CA GLY A 39 -22.13 -1.09 -13.11
C GLY A 39 -21.36 -2.40 -13.26
N GLU A 40 -20.52 -2.78 -12.27
CA GLU A 40 -19.87 -4.09 -12.14
C GLU A 40 -19.19 -4.63 -13.42
N ARG A 41 -18.66 -3.76 -14.25
CA ARG A 41 -17.90 -4.18 -15.42
C ARG A 41 -16.63 -4.91 -14.99
N LEU A 42 -16.32 -6.04 -15.64
CA LEU A 42 -15.08 -6.76 -15.42
C LEU A 42 -13.89 -5.83 -15.73
N LYS A 43 -13.04 -5.64 -14.75
CA LYS A 43 -11.80 -4.86 -14.89
C LYS A 43 -10.61 -5.80 -14.78
N ALA A 44 -9.74 -5.72 -15.76
CA ALA A 44 -8.48 -6.44 -15.74
C ALA A 44 -7.54 -5.86 -14.65
N PRO A 45 -6.76 -6.71 -13.98
CA PRO A 45 -5.68 -6.25 -13.11
C PRO A 45 -4.64 -5.42 -13.89
N PRO A 46 -4.02 -4.39 -13.27
CA PRO A 46 -2.98 -3.58 -13.91
C PRO A 46 -1.83 -4.40 -14.50
N VAL A 47 -1.42 -5.47 -13.83
CA VAL A 47 -0.38 -6.39 -14.30
C VAL A 47 -0.81 -7.12 -15.58
N LYS A 48 -2.09 -7.53 -15.70
CA LYS A 48 -2.60 -8.14 -16.94
C LYS A 48 -2.53 -7.17 -18.12
N GLU A 49 -2.99 -5.93 -17.89
CA GLU A 49 -2.96 -4.89 -18.92
C GLU A 49 -1.54 -4.62 -19.42
N LEU A 50 -0.57 -4.53 -18.49
CA LEU A 50 0.83 -4.33 -18.84
C LEU A 50 1.41 -5.55 -19.56
N ALA A 51 1.22 -6.76 -19.03
CA ALA A 51 1.72 -8.00 -19.62
C ALA A 51 1.18 -8.21 -21.06
N SER A 52 -0.10 -7.87 -21.31
CA SER A 52 -0.69 -7.90 -22.66
C SER A 52 -0.01 -6.93 -23.61
N ARG A 53 0.29 -5.69 -23.16
CA ARG A 53 1.02 -4.71 -23.98
C ARG A 53 2.45 -5.16 -24.30
N LEU A 54 3.08 -5.88 -23.38
CA LEU A 54 4.44 -6.42 -23.55
C LEU A 54 4.47 -7.74 -24.35
N GLY A 55 3.32 -8.29 -24.76
CA GLY A 55 3.22 -9.56 -25.46
C GLY A 55 3.63 -10.79 -24.65
N LEU A 56 3.56 -10.71 -23.31
CA LEU A 56 3.95 -11.78 -22.40
C LEU A 56 2.83 -12.83 -22.24
N ARG A 57 3.22 -14.09 -22.02
CA ARG A 57 2.27 -15.17 -21.68
C ARG A 57 1.63 -14.89 -20.32
N ILE A 58 0.29 -14.89 -20.26
CA ILE A 58 -0.50 -14.59 -19.07
C ILE A 58 -1.31 -15.80 -18.63
N ALA A 59 -1.38 -16.03 -17.32
CA ALA A 59 -2.27 -17.00 -16.71
C ALA A 59 -3.03 -16.35 -15.52
N GLN A 60 -4.28 -16.73 -15.36
CA GLN A 60 -5.17 -16.22 -14.30
C GLN A 60 -5.87 -17.36 -13.55
N PRO A 61 -5.12 -18.30 -12.94
CA PRO A 61 -5.76 -19.35 -12.16
C PRO A 61 -6.45 -18.74 -10.92
N PRO A 62 -7.64 -19.22 -10.54
CA PRO A 62 -8.34 -18.73 -9.33
C PRO A 62 -7.48 -18.85 -8.07
N LYS A 63 -6.67 -19.90 -7.98
CA LYS A 63 -5.66 -20.11 -6.94
C LYS A 63 -4.41 -20.72 -7.56
N VAL A 64 -3.29 -20.02 -7.48
CA VAL A 64 -2.01 -20.50 -8.06
C VAL A 64 -1.47 -21.76 -7.38
N SER A 65 -1.84 -22.01 -6.12
CA SER A 65 -1.41 -23.20 -5.38
C SER A 65 -2.26 -24.45 -5.64
N THR A 66 -3.18 -24.44 -6.61
CA THR A 66 -3.88 -25.63 -7.09
C THR A 66 -2.98 -26.42 -8.06
N GLU A 67 -3.36 -27.65 -8.37
CA GLU A 67 -2.65 -28.50 -9.32
C GLU A 67 -2.49 -27.81 -10.69
N GLU A 68 -3.56 -27.22 -11.21
CA GLU A 68 -3.55 -26.43 -12.44
C GLU A 68 -2.53 -25.27 -12.38
N GLY A 69 -2.55 -24.47 -11.31
CA GLY A 69 -1.63 -23.34 -11.18
C GLY A 69 -0.17 -23.78 -11.05
N VAL A 70 0.09 -24.89 -10.34
CA VAL A 70 1.43 -25.47 -10.21
C VAL A 70 1.91 -26.03 -11.55
N LEU A 71 1.02 -26.67 -12.35
CA LEU A 71 1.35 -27.19 -13.67
C LEU A 71 1.77 -26.06 -14.62
N LEU A 72 1.02 -24.96 -14.66
CA LEU A 72 1.36 -23.77 -15.47
C LEU A 72 2.76 -23.24 -15.14
N LEU A 73 3.13 -23.21 -13.86
CA LEU A 73 4.46 -22.77 -13.43
C LEU A 73 5.55 -23.78 -13.82
N ARG A 74 5.29 -25.09 -13.72
CA ARG A 74 6.23 -26.14 -14.16
C ARG A 74 6.47 -26.09 -15.65
N GLU A 75 5.43 -25.91 -16.47
CA GLU A 75 5.55 -25.76 -17.92
C GLU A 75 6.37 -24.53 -18.32
N ALA A 76 6.27 -23.45 -17.54
CA ALA A 76 7.07 -22.23 -17.75
C ALA A 76 8.55 -22.46 -17.44
N ASP A 77 8.90 -23.48 -16.65
CA ASP A 77 10.27 -23.88 -16.25
C ASP A 77 11.11 -22.67 -15.80
N PRO A 78 10.68 -21.92 -14.77
CA PRO A 78 11.39 -20.73 -14.33
C PRO A 78 12.62 -21.10 -13.48
N ASP A 79 13.71 -20.34 -13.64
CA ASP A 79 14.85 -20.37 -12.73
C ASP A 79 14.50 -19.78 -11.37
N VAL A 80 13.66 -18.73 -11.38
CA VAL A 80 13.21 -17.96 -10.21
C VAL A 80 11.76 -17.53 -10.40
N ILE A 81 11.01 -17.48 -9.30
CA ILE A 81 9.70 -16.81 -9.26
C ILE A 81 9.88 -15.47 -8.56
N VAL A 82 9.40 -14.37 -9.17
CA VAL A 82 9.34 -13.04 -8.55
C VAL A 82 7.91 -12.70 -8.24
N VAL A 83 7.66 -12.25 -7.01
CA VAL A 83 6.34 -11.92 -6.50
C VAL A 83 6.29 -10.44 -6.10
N ALA A 84 5.26 -9.72 -6.51
CA ALA A 84 5.00 -8.36 -6.07
C ALA A 84 3.48 -8.12 -5.98
N ALA A 85 2.97 -7.82 -4.80
CA ALA A 85 1.56 -7.48 -4.57
C ALA A 85 0.58 -8.42 -5.32
N TYR A 86 0.81 -9.73 -5.24
CA TYR A 86 0.02 -10.75 -5.93
C TYR A 86 -1.34 -10.99 -5.26
N GLY A 87 -1.37 -10.94 -3.92
CA GLY A 87 -2.60 -11.02 -3.14
C GLY A 87 -3.12 -12.44 -2.88
N GLN A 88 -2.29 -13.46 -3.03
CA GLN A 88 -2.56 -14.84 -2.58
C GLN A 88 -1.39 -15.35 -1.75
N ILE A 89 -1.70 -16.17 -0.74
CA ILE A 89 -0.68 -16.92 0.00
C ILE A 89 -0.17 -18.07 -0.87
N LEU A 90 1.15 -18.15 -1.03
CA LEU A 90 1.80 -19.19 -1.78
C LEU A 90 2.08 -20.39 -0.87
N ARG A 91 1.70 -21.58 -1.34
CA ARG A 91 2.04 -22.84 -0.65
C ARG A 91 3.41 -23.34 -1.11
N ARG A 92 3.98 -24.24 -0.34
CA ARG A 92 5.29 -24.88 -0.66
C ARG A 92 5.36 -25.45 -2.06
N SER A 93 4.25 -26.01 -2.58
CA SER A 93 4.16 -26.53 -3.96
C SER A 93 4.44 -25.48 -5.04
N VAL A 94 4.33 -24.18 -4.71
CA VAL A 94 4.64 -23.05 -5.59
C VAL A 94 6.01 -22.48 -5.27
N PHE A 95 6.23 -22.04 -4.01
CA PHE A 95 7.43 -21.28 -3.70
C PHE A 95 8.71 -22.12 -3.71
N ALA A 96 8.64 -23.45 -3.54
CA ALA A 96 9.78 -24.34 -3.62
C ALA A 96 10.02 -24.93 -5.03
N LEU A 97 9.24 -24.47 -6.04
CA LEU A 97 9.33 -25.03 -7.39
C LEU A 97 10.62 -24.60 -8.13
N PRO A 98 11.00 -23.28 -8.16
CA PRO A 98 12.16 -22.86 -8.93
C PRO A 98 13.47 -23.13 -8.17
N ARG A 99 14.52 -23.48 -8.92
CA ARG A 99 15.84 -23.81 -8.33
C ARG A 99 16.51 -22.66 -7.59
N LEU A 100 16.25 -21.41 -7.98
CA LEU A 100 16.78 -20.20 -7.33
C LEU A 100 15.82 -19.60 -6.30
N GLY A 101 14.71 -20.32 -5.98
CA GLY A 101 13.74 -19.90 -5.00
C GLY A 101 12.72 -18.88 -5.51
N THR A 102 11.82 -18.49 -4.63
CA THR A 102 10.77 -17.50 -4.89
C THR A 102 11.05 -16.24 -4.08
N ILE A 103 11.15 -15.10 -4.75
CA ILE A 103 11.55 -13.83 -4.16
C ILE A 103 10.34 -12.89 -4.17
N ASN A 104 10.06 -12.27 -3.02
CA ASN A 104 9.05 -11.21 -2.91
C ASN A 104 9.70 -9.83 -2.85
N ILE A 105 9.01 -8.85 -3.45
CA ILE A 105 9.29 -7.42 -3.32
C ILE A 105 8.31 -6.87 -2.29
N HIS A 106 8.79 -6.59 -1.07
CA HIS A 106 7.99 -6.12 0.04
C HIS A 106 8.23 -4.63 0.31
N ALA A 107 7.14 -3.89 0.45
CA ALA A 107 7.18 -2.43 0.57
C ALA A 107 7.41 -1.97 2.03
N SER A 108 8.42 -2.53 2.69
CA SER A 108 8.95 -2.08 3.99
C SER A 108 10.39 -2.51 4.17
N LEU A 109 11.04 -2.00 5.22
CA LEU A 109 12.32 -2.48 5.73
C LEU A 109 12.05 -3.63 6.71
N LEU A 110 12.06 -4.88 6.22
CA LEU A 110 11.85 -6.05 7.06
C LEU A 110 12.93 -6.17 8.15
N PRO A 111 12.54 -6.63 9.37
CA PRO A 111 11.29 -7.29 9.74
C PRO A 111 10.14 -6.36 10.16
N ARG A 112 10.27 -5.05 9.97
CA ARG A 112 9.18 -4.11 10.27
C ARG A 112 8.07 -4.19 9.21
N HIS A 113 6.83 -4.02 9.67
CA HIS A 113 5.62 -3.97 8.82
C HIS A 113 5.42 -5.22 7.95
N ARG A 114 5.60 -6.43 8.50
CA ARG A 114 5.19 -7.67 7.84
C ARG A 114 3.68 -7.66 7.62
N GLY A 115 3.21 -8.03 6.44
CA GLY A 115 1.78 -8.17 6.15
C GLY A 115 1.27 -7.39 4.95
N ALA A 116 -0.05 -7.09 4.97
CA ALA A 116 -0.76 -6.71 3.76
C ALA A 116 -0.75 -5.20 3.42
N ALA A 117 -0.43 -4.31 4.39
CA ALA A 117 -0.54 -2.86 4.20
C ALA A 117 0.69 -2.09 4.75
N PRO A 118 1.95 -2.52 4.44
CA PRO A 118 3.15 -1.96 5.04
C PRO A 118 3.29 -0.46 4.80
N VAL A 119 2.98 0.04 3.61
CA VAL A 119 3.08 1.46 3.24
C VAL A 119 2.17 2.34 4.09
N SER A 120 0.91 1.95 4.23
CA SER A 120 -0.06 2.68 5.06
C SER A 120 0.35 2.69 6.53
N TRP A 121 0.75 1.54 7.06
CA TRP A 121 1.12 1.43 8.48
C TRP A 121 2.42 2.17 8.81
N ALA A 122 3.40 2.23 7.93
CA ALA A 122 4.58 3.05 8.13
C ALA A 122 4.21 4.53 8.34
N ILE A 123 3.28 5.06 7.54
CA ILE A 123 2.78 6.43 7.68
C ILE A 123 1.95 6.60 8.95
N ILE A 124 0.97 5.71 9.21
CA ILE A 124 0.08 5.81 10.37
C ILE A 124 0.86 5.76 11.69
N GLN A 125 1.93 4.97 11.74
CA GLN A 125 2.81 4.87 12.91
C GLN A 125 3.80 6.04 13.04
N GLY A 126 3.81 6.98 12.07
CA GLY A 126 4.65 8.17 12.10
C GLY A 126 6.11 7.90 11.76
N ASP A 127 6.40 6.83 11.03
CA ASP A 127 7.74 6.55 10.56
C ASP A 127 8.24 7.68 9.66
N ARG A 128 9.51 8.02 9.78
CA ARG A 128 10.17 9.05 8.95
C ARG A 128 10.88 8.44 7.75
N GLU A 129 11.09 7.13 7.78
CA GLU A 129 11.79 6.36 6.78
C GLU A 129 11.09 5.02 6.61
N THR A 130 11.05 4.54 5.38
CA THR A 130 10.62 3.20 5.00
C THR A 130 11.48 2.72 3.84
N GLY A 131 11.10 1.64 3.18
CA GLY A 131 11.87 1.16 2.04
C GLY A 131 11.24 -0.04 1.37
N VAL A 132 12.07 -0.75 0.64
CA VAL A 132 11.74 -2.01 0.00
C VAL A 132 12.76 -3.06 0.40
N THR A 133 12.29 -4.25 0.71
CA THR A 133 13.11 -5.42 0.96
C THR A 133 12.77 -6.52 -0.05
N THR A 134 13.78 -7.09 -0.71
CA THR A 134 13.65 -8.37 -1.42
C THR A 134 13.99 -9.49 -0.47
N PHE A 135 13.18 -10.55 -0.45
CA PHE A 135 13.38 -11.68 0.45
C PHE A 135 12.85 -12.98 -0.15
N PHE A 136 13.35 -14.14 0.29
CA PHE A 136 12.82 -15.44 -0.09
C PHE A 136 11.48 -15.71 0.57
N ILE A 137 10.49 -16.15 -0.21
CA ILE A 137 9.23 -16.65 0.36
C ILE A 137 9.48 -18.03 0.95
N GLU A 138 9.14 -18.16 2.22
CA GLU A 138 9.18 -19.39 3.02
C GLU A 138 7.81 -19.63 3.70
N GLU A 139 7.73 -20.60 4.59
CA GLU A 139 6.54 -20.77 5.43
C GLU A 139 6.46 -19.63 6.45
N GLY A 140 5.31 -18.97 6.51
CA GLY A 140 5.09 -17.80 7.35
C GLY A 140 4.86 -16.52 6.54
N LEU A 141 4.28 -15.53 7.19
CA LEU A 141 3.96 -14.25 6.55
C LEU A 141 5.17 -13.32 6.61
N ASP A 142 5.83 -13.13 5.46
CA ASP A 142 6.98 -12.24 5.26
C ASP A 142 8.16 -12.51 6.22
N THR A 143 8.37 -13.78 6.62
CA THR A 143 9.40 -14.20 7.60
C THR A 143 10.67 -14.75 6.96
N GLY A 144 10.68 -14.96 5.66
CA GLY A 144 11.82 -15.55 4.96
C GLY A 144 13.07 -14.66 4.99
N LYS A 145 14.21 -15.26 4.66
CA LYS A 145 15.52 -14.58 4.68
C LYS A 145 15.54 -13.39 3.71
N THR A 146 16.00 -12.24 4.18
CA THR A 146 16.18 -11.03 3.36
C THR A 146 17.40 -11.15 2.46
N LEU A 147 17.33 -10.50 1.30
CA LEU A 147 18.41 -10.46 0.29
C LEU A 147 19.00 -9.07 0.20
N LEU A 148 18.25 -8.10 -0.30
CA LEU A 148 18.63 -6.70 -0.36
C LEU A 148 17.53 -5.82 0.20
N GLU A 149 17.93 -4.66 0.70
CA GLU A 149 17.02 -3.61 1.14
C GLU A 149 17.48 -2.25 0.64
N ARG A 150 16.52 -1.34 0.45
CA ARG A 150 16.80 0.04 0.10
C ARG A 150 15.77 0.95 0.76
N SER A 151 16.26 1.94 1.49
CA SER A 151 15.42 2.88 2.22
C SER A 151 15.12 4.14 1.44
N LEU A 152 14.08 4.84 1.85
CA LEU A 152 13.76 6.21 1.46
C LEU A 152 13.01 6.94 2.57
N SER A 153 13.15 8.27 2.60
CA SER A 153 12.43 9.13 3.55
C SER A 153 10.95 9.28 3.16
N ILE A 154 10.09 9.33 4.17
CA ILE A 154 8.66 9.64 4.02
C ILE A 154 8.47 11.15 4.16
N GLY A 155 7.84 11.78 3.17
CA GLY A 155 7.52 13.21 3.20
C GLY A 155 6.50 13.55 4.29
N ALA A 156 6.57 14.77 4.85
CA ALA A 156 5.73 15.19 5.98
C ALA A 156 4.23 15.15 5.68
N ASP A 157 3.84 15.45 4.45
CA ASP A 157 2.46 15.48 3.96
C ASP A 157 2.19 14.40 2.89
N GLU A 158 3.16 13.50 2.67
CA GLU A 158 3.07 12.45 1.65
C GLU A 158 2.01 11.43 2.03
N THR A 159 1.12 11.13 1.08
CA THR A 159 0.08 10.12 1.24
C THR A 159 0.60 8.71 0.98
N ALA A 160 -0.11 7.69 1.48
CA ALA A 160 0.23 6.30 1.20
C ALA A 160 0.21 5.98 -0.30
N GLY A 161 -0.64 6.63 -1.09
CA GLY A 161 -0.66 6.47 -2.54
C GLY A 161 0.60 7.00 -3.21
N GLU A 162 1.03 8.21 -2.84
CA GLU A 162 2.25 8.84 -3.36
C GLU A 162 3.51 8.04 -2.96
N LEU A 163 3.59 7.60 -1.71
CA LEU A 163 4.68 6.76 -1.21
C LEU A 163 4.73 5.39 -1.89
N HIS A 164 3.56 4.76 -2.11
CA HIS A 164 3.43 3.49 -2.79
C HIS A 164 4.01 3.54 -4.22
N ASP A 165 3.76 4.61 -4.96
CA ASP A 165 4.28 4.76 -6.31
C ASP A 165 5.81 4.90 -6.31
N ARG A 166 6.39 5.62 -5.35
CA ARG A 166 7.85 5.73 -5.18
C ARG A 166 8.48 4.40 -4.81
N LEU A 167 7.87 3.67 -3.88
CA LEU A 167 8.34 2.34 -3.46
C LEU A 167 8.23 1.31 -4.59
N ALA A 168 7.23 1.41 -5.47
CA ALA A 168 7.09 0.54 -6.63
C ALA A 168 8.28 0.68 -7.61
N VAL A 169 8.73 1.91 -7.87
CA VAL A 169 9.91 2.18 -8.70
C VAL A 169 11.17 1.67 -8.01
N LEU A 170 11.34 1.97 -6.72
CA LEU A 170 12.48 1.52 -5.93
C LEU A 170 12.58 -0.02 -5.91
N GLY A 171 11.43 -0.70 -5.79
CA GLY A 171 11.34 -2.16 -5.81
C GLY A 171 11.68 -2.77 -7.17
N ALA A 172 11.39 -2.08 -8.25
CA ALA A 172 11.76 -2.48 -9.61
C ALA A 172 13.29 -2.47 -9.80
N ASP A 173 13.95 -1.41 -9.34
CA ASP A 173 15.41 -1.33 -9.41
C ASP A 173 16.07 -2.38 -8.52
N LEU A 174 15.53 -2.54 -7.29
CA LEU A 174 16.08 -3.46 -6.31
C LEU A 174 15.97 -4.94 -6.72
N ILE A 175 14.88 -5.34 -7.40
CA ILE A 175 14.73 -6.73 -7.86
C ILE A 175 15.73 -7.06 -8.98
N ILE A 176 16.02 -6.16 -9.88
CA ILE A 176 17.04 -6.37 -10.93
C ILE A 176 18.42 -6.54 -10.29
N GLU A 177 18.76 -5.68 -9.33
CA GLU A 177 20.01 -5.80 -8.56
C GLU A 177 20.08 -7.12 -7.79
N THR A 178 18.99 -7.51 -7.14
CA THR A 178 18.87 -8.79 -6.40
C THR A 178 19.12 -9.98 -7.31
N LEU A 179 18.45 -10.03 -8.47
CA LEU A 179 18.61 -11.14 -9.41
C LEU A 179 20.03 -11.21 -9.98
N ARG A 180 20.63 -10.07 -10.30
CA ARG A 180 22.03 -9.99 -10.72
C ARG A 180 22.98 -10.52 -9.63
N GLY A 181 22.75 -10.10 -8.38
CA GLY A 181 23.54 -10.56 -7.24
C GLY A 181 23.40 -12.07 -6.99
N ILE A 182 22.23 -12.66 -7.24
CA ILE A 182 22.05 -14.11 -7.17
C ILE A 182 22.81 -14.83 -8.31
N GLU A 183 22.76 -14.31 -9.54
CA GLU A 183 23.53 -14.87 -10.66
C GLU A 183 25.03 -14.84 -10.43
N THR A 184 25.54 -13.76 -9.87
CA THR A 184 26.97 -13.57 -9.57
C THR A 184 27.38 -14.10 -8.19
N GLN A 185 26.45 -14.64 -7.41
CA GLN A 185 26.68 -15.16 -6.05
C GLN A 185 27.24 -14.08 -5.08
N THR A 186 26.89 -12.82 -5.28
CA THR A 186 27.33 -11.69 -4.45
C THR A 186 26.30 -11.29 -3.39
N VAL A 187 25.05 -11.75 -3.47
CA VAL A 187 23.99 -11.52 -2.49
C VAL A 187 23.85 -12.72 -1.58
N MET A 188 23.91 -12.47 -0.28
CA MET A 188 23.71 -13.52 0.74
C MET A 188 22.36 -13.34 1.42
N ALA A 189 21.65 -14.46 1.62
CA ALA A 189 20.37 -14.46 2.34
C ALA A 189 20.62 -14.38 3.86
N VAL A 190 20.03 -13.36 4.51
CA VAL A 190 20.20 -13.07 5.92
C VAL A 190 18.90 -13.37 6.69
N PRO A 191 18.92 -14.15 7.78
CA PRO A 191 17.76 -14.35 8.63
C PRO A 191 17.28 -13.01 9.23
N GLN A 192 15.96 -12.83 9.33
CA GLN A 192 15.38 -11.66 9.97
C GLN A 192 15.52 -11.72 11.50
N ASP A 193 15.67 -10.55 12.14
CA ASP A 193 15.68 -10.40 13.60
C ASP A 193 14.23 -10.34 14.11
N GLU A 194 13.72 -11.45 14.63
CA GLU A 194 12.33 -11.57 15.12
C GLU A 194 12.00 -10.58 16.24
N THR A 195 13.00 -10.10 16.99
CA THR A 195 12.78 -9.13 18.09
C THR A 195 12.35 -7.75 17.58
N LYS A 196 12.62 -7.44 16.30
CA LYS A 196 12.29 -6.16 15.64
C LYS A 196 11.05 -6.27 14.76
N ALA A 197 10.42 -7.45 14.68
CA ALA A 197 9.28 -7.66 13.81
C ALA A 197 8.06 -6.86 14.28
N THR A 198 7.43 -6.17 13.34
CA THR A 198 6.13 -5.52 13.52
C THR A 198 5.17 -5.96 12.42
N HIS A 199 3.86 -5.83 12.70
CA HIS A 199 2.82 -6.27 11.79
C HIS A 199 2.09 -5.10 11.14
N ALA A 200 1.76 -5.27 9.86
CA ALA A 200 0.96 -4.34 9.04
C ALA A 200 -0.29 -5.06 8.51
N PRO A 201 -1.32 -5.26 9.37
CA PRO A 201 -2.52 -5.98 8.98
C PRO A 201 -3.25 -5.28 7.84
N LYS A 202 -4.08 -6.06 7.16
CA LYS A 202 -4.92 -5.52 6.08
C LYS A 202 -5.89 -4.48 6.65
N LEU A 203 -5.97 -3.32 6.00
CA LEU A 203 -6.91 -2.27 6.35
C LEU A 203 -8.30 -2.57 5.77
N GLY A 204 -9.34 -2.21 6.53
CA GLY A 204 -10.75 -2.24 6.14
C GLY A 204 -11.35 -0.85 6.06
N ARG A 205 -12.62 -0.77 5.66
CA ARG A 205 -13.32 0.53 5.51
C ARG A 205 -13.48 1.28 6.83
N ASP A 206 -13.66 0.55 7.92
CA ASP A 206 -13.93 1.14 9.23
C ASP A 206 -12.66 1.64 9.91
N ASP A 207 -11.48 1.11 9.52
CA ASP A 207 -10.18 1.63 9.98
C ASP A 207 -9.94 3.08 9.55
N GLY A 208 -10.67 3.58 8.54
CA GLY A 208 -10.61 4.98 8.11
C GLY A 208 -11.31 5.97 9.04
N GLN A 209 -12.05 5.54 10.07
CA GLN A 209 -12.70 6.46 11.00
C GLN A 209 -11.67 7.26 11.79
N ILE A 210 -11.81 8.59 11.80
CA ILE A 210 -10.92 9.48 12.54
C ILE A 210 -11.28 9.44 14.02
N ASP A 211 -10.29 9.16 14.86
CA ASP A 211 -10.39 9.31 16.31
C ASP A 211 -9.83 10.69 16.72
N TRP A 212 -10.72 11.60 17.05
CA TRP A 212 -10.37 12.97 17.44
C TRP A 212 -9.67 13.05 18.80
N THR A 213 -9.64 11.97 19.59
CA THR A 213 -8.92 11.91 20.87
C THR A 213 -7.42 11.71 20.71
N LEU A 214 -6.95 11.46 19.49
CA LEU A 214 -5.54 11.40 19.15
C LEU A 214 -4.96 12.81 18.97
N SER A 215 -3.63 12.92 18.99
CA SER A 215 -2.93 14.18 18.69
C SER A 215 -3.14 14.63 17.23
N ALA A 216 -3.00 15.92 16.95
CA ALA A 216 -3.09 16.44 15.59
C ALA A 216 -2.12 15.73 14.63
N ARG A 217 -0.91 15.40 15.09
CA ARG A 217 0.07 14.62 14.30
C ARG A 217 -0.44 13.23 13.99
N GLN A 218 -0.96 12.50 14.97
CA GLN A 218 -1.48 11.15 14.74
C GLN A 218 -2.69 11.15 13.80
N ILE A 219 -3.59 12.14 13.92
CA ILE A 219 -4.73 12.30 13.01
C ILE A 219 -4.24 12.62 11.59
N HIS A 220 -3.25 13.50 11.45
CA HIS A 220 -2.65 13.84 10.16
C HIS A 220 -2.03 12.60 9.51
N ASP A 221 -1.24 11.84 10.27
CA ASP A 221 -0.58 10.63 9.80
C ASP A 221 -1.62 9.54 9.46
N HIS A 222 -2.70 9.43 10.23
CA HIS A 222 -3.82 8.55 9.91
C HIS A 222 -4.49 8.94 8.59
N VAL A 223 -4.84 10.22 8.40
CA VAL A 223 -5.50 10.69 7.18
C VAL A 223 -4.66 10.42 5.93
N ARG A 224 -3.37 10.76 5.96
CA ARG A 224 -2.47 10.56 4.82
C ARG A 224 -2.12 9.08 4.60
N GLY A 225 -2.04 8.27 5.67
CA GLY A 225 -1.82 6.83 5.60
C GLY A 225 -3.03 6.05 5.05
N MET A 226 -4.24 6.57 5.24
CA MET A 226 -5.48 6.01 4.68
C MET A 226 -5.77 6.47 3.24
N ASN A 227 -5.03 7.41 2.68
CA ASN A 227 -5.27 7.97 1.36
C ASN A 227 -4.39 7.28 0.28
N PRO A 228 -4.97 6.70 -0.81
CA PRO A 228 -6.35 6.86 -1.27
C PRO A 228 -7.35 5.83 -0.73
N TRP A 229 -6.88 4.75 -0.12
CA TRP A 229 -7.74 3.67 0.38
C TRP A 229 -7.27 3.19 1.75
N PRO A 230 -8.19 2.91 2.68
CA PRO A 230 -9.67 2.92 2.59
C PRO A 230 -10.28 4.33 2.54
N GLY A 231 -9.52 5.36 2.80
CA GLY A 231 -9.94 6.74 2.93
C GLY A 231 -10.36 7.08 4.37
N ALA A 232 -9.73 8.12 4.95
CA ALA A 232 -10.12 8.61 6.26
C ALA A 232 -11.47 9.31 6.21
N PHE A 233 -12.24 9.22 7.29
CA PHE A 233 -13.55 9.87 7.38
C PHE A 233 -13.92 10.23 8.81
N ALA A 234 -14.79 11.25 8.92
CA ALA A 234 -15.50 11.62 10.12
C ALA A 234 -17.01 11.56 9.89
N ARG A 235 -17.82 11.72 10.93
CA ARG A 235 -19.26 11.85 10.81
C ARG A 235 -19.68 13.32 10.92
N LEU A 236 -20.43 13.76 9.91
CA LEU A 236 -21.08 15.05 9.86
C LEU A 236 -22.59 14.82 10.07
N GLY A 237 -23.03 14.83 11.34
CA GLY A 237 -24.33 14.31 11.71
C GLY A 237 -24.44 12.81 11.38
N HIS A 238 -25.38 12.46 10.52
CA HIS A 238 -25.57 11.06 10.08
C HIS A 238 -24.78 10.70 8.81
N GLU A 239 -24.23 11.68 8.10
CA GLU A 239 -23.49 11.50 6.86
C GLU A 239 -22.01 11.23 7.12
N ARG A 240 -21.38 10.44 6.23
CA ARG A 240 -19.93 10.26 6.23
C ARG A 240 -19.28 11.42 5.47
N LEU A 241 -18.35 12.09 6.13
CA LEU A 241 -17.48 13.11 5.54
C LEU A 241 -16.10 12.49 5.32
N LYS A 242 -15.70 12.22 4.09
CA LYS A 242 -14.33 11.82 3.80
C LYS A 242 -13.38 12.99 3.98
N VAL A 243 -12.22 12.71 4.56
CA VAL A 243 -11.13 13.66 4.76
C VAL A 243 -9.93 13.17 3.96
N HIS A 244 -9.55 13.92 2.93
CA HIS A 244 -8.49 13.53 2.02
C HIS A 244 -7.14 14.14 2.39
N ARG A 245 -7.16 15.39 2.90
CA ARG A 245 -5.95 16.09 3.35
C ARG A 245 -6.24 16.94 4.57
N THR A 246 -5.26 17.00 5.46
CA THR A 246 -5.28 17.84 6.67
C THR A 246 -4.00 18.66 6.74
N GLY A 247 -4.01 19.72 7.55
CA GLY A 247 -2.83 20.52 7.86
C GLY A 247 -2.66 20.67 9.37
N ILE A 248 -1.45 20.54 9.87
CA ILE A 248 -1.11 20.82 11.27
C ILE A 248 -0.96 22.31 11.42
N THR A 249 -1.66 22.87 12.42
CA THR A 249 -1.73 24.35 12.59
C THR A 249 -0.74 24.90 13.61
N GLY A 250 -0.28 24.06 14.56
CA GLY A 250 0.48 24.51 15.72
C GLY A 250 -0.34 25.30 16.74
N VAL A 251 -1.66 25.45 16.52
CA VAL A 251 -2.55 26.19 17.40
C VAL A 251 -3.14 25.25 18.44
N ARG A 252 -2.91 25.50 19.71
CA ARG A 252 -3.49 24.71 20.80
C ARG A 252 -5.01 24.71 20.74
N ARG A 253 -5.66 23.58 21.02
CA ARG A 253 -7.13 23.44 20.98
C ARG A 253 -7.88 24.32 21.99
N GLY A 254 -7.21 24.82 23.03
CA GLY A 254 -7.84 25.60 24.10
C GLY A 254 -8.90 24.80 24.86
N ALA A 255 -10.07 25.38 25.05
CA ALA A 255 -11.21 24.76 25.75
C ALA A 255 -12.07 23.84 24.85
N PHE A 256 -11.79 23.75 23.55
CA PHE A 256 -12.56 22.89 22.64
C PHE A 256 -12.41 21.43 23.00
N GLN A 257 -13.50 20.68 22.96
CA GLN A 257 -13.46 19.22 23.12
C GLN A 257 -12.99 18.56 21.81
N PRO A 258 -12.32 17.39 21.85
CA PRO A 258 -11.95 16.63 20.66
C PRO A 258 -13.14 16.44 19.70
N GLY A 259 -12.94 16.73 18.42
CA GLY A 259 -13.98 16.72 17.39
C GLY A 259 -14.77 18.01 17.25
N ALA A 260 -14.67 18.96 18.20
CA ALA A 260 -15.36 20.24 18.09
C ALA A 260 -14.84 21.06 16.90
N ILE A 261 -15.76 21.67 16.15
CA ILE A 261 -15.41 22.61 15.07
C ILE A 261 -15.10 23.96 15.72
N ALA A 262 -13.85 24.38 15.62
CA ALA A 262 -13.40 25.67 16.11
C ALA A 262 -13.76 26.74 15.08
N LEU A 263 -14.84 27.46 15.33
CA LEU A 263 -15.24 28.63 14.55
C LEU A 263 -14.35 29.82 14.96
N ALA A 264 -13.12 29.83 14.45
CA ALA A 264 -12.30 31.04 14.50
C ALA A 264 -12.79 32.02 13.43
N GLU A 265 -12.46 33.33 13.57
CA GLU A 265 -12.72 34.36 12.56
C GLU A 265 -12.09 34.12 11.19
N THR A 266 -11.57 32.87 11.01
CA THR A 266 -10.89 32.43 9.81
C THR A 266 -11.85 31.63 8.92
N SER A 267 -11.70 31.76 7.62
CA SER A 267 -12.41 30.93 6.64
C SER A 267 -11.87 29.46 6.57
N ARG A 268 -11.22 28.97 7.65
CA ARG A 268 -10.59 27.65 7.72
C ARG A 268 -11.49 26.67 8.49
N LEU A 269 -11.64 25.46 8.01
CA LEU A 269 -12.33 24.40 8.76
C LEU A 269 -11.34 23.76 9.74
N LEU A 270 -11.37 24.25 10.98
CA LEU A 270 -10.52 23.78 12.07
C LEU A 270 -11.31 22.84 12.98
N VAL A 271 -10.72 21.72 13.35
CA VAL A 271 -11.30 20.72 14.26
C VAL A 271 -10.32 20.45 15.40
N ALA A 272 -10.84 20.36 16.61
CA ALA A 272 -10.02 20.10 17.80
C ALA A 272 -9.59 18.63 17.85
N SER A 273 -8.30 18.39 18.01
CA SER A 273 -7.69 17.10 18.36
C SER A 273 -7.49 17.00 19.87
N ALA A 274 -6.69 16.02 20.35
CA ALA A 274 -6.33 15.96 21.77
C ALA A 274 -5.52 17.16 22.25
N ASP A 275 -4.68 17.73 21.40
CA ASP A 275 -3.67 18.76 21.74
C ASP A 275 -3.83 20.07 20.97
N GLU A 276 -4.07 20.01 19.68
CA GLU A 276 -4.09 21.15 18.77
C GLU A 276 -5.36 21.21 17.91
N LEU A 277 -5.54 22.32 17.20
CA LEU A 277 -6.50 22.42 16.12
C LEU A 277 -5.87 21.88 14.84
N ILE A 278 -6.55 20.96 14.17
CA ILE A 278 -6.15 20.44 12.86
C ILE A 278 -7.04 21.03 11.76
N GLU A 279 -6.45 21.44 10.65
CA GLU A 279 -7.20 21.95 9.51
C GLU A 279 -7.60 20.84 8.57
N LEU A 280 -8.86 20.80 8.17
CA LEU A 280 -9.34 19.93 7.09
C LEU A 280 -9.20 20.69 5.77
N LEU A 281 -8.19 20.32 4.98
CA LEU A 281 -7.84 21.01 3.73
C LEU A 281 -8.71 20.55 2.57
N GLU A 282 -8.86 19.22 2.39
CA GLU A 282 -9.63 18.61 1.32
C GLU A 282 -10.58 17.56 1.88
N VAL A 283 -11.87 17.74 1.60
CA VAL A 283 -12.95 16.91 2.13
C VAL A 283 -13.94 16.50 1.04
N GLN A 284 -14.80 15.54 1.33
CA GLN A 284 -15.82 15.08 0.39
C GLN A 284 -17.05 14.54 1.11
N LYS A 285 -18.20 15.16 0.94
CA LYS A 285 -19.49 14.59 1.35
C LYS A 285 -19.88 13.42 0.47
N GLU A 286 -20.72 12.54 0.97
CA GLU A 286 -21.26 11.41 0.18
C GLU A 286 -21.92 11.92 -1.11
N SER A 287 -21.63 11.23 -2.22
CA SER A 287 -22.17 11.54 -3.55
C SER A 287 -21.88 12.95 -4.07
N ARG A 288 -20.94 13.68 -3.48
CA ARG A 288 -20.50 15.00 -3.93
C ARG A 288 -19.04 14.96 -4.42
N PRO A 289 -18.62 15.92 -5.26
CA PRO A 289 -17.21 16.07 -5.62
C PRO A 289 -16.38 16.46 -4.38
N ARG A 290 -15.06 16.28 -4.47
CA ARG A 290 -14.11 16.82 -3.50
C ARG A 290 -14.20 18.34 -3.48
N THR A 291 -14.03 18.92 -2.30
CA THR A 291 -14.06 20.37 -2.08
C THR A 291 -13.05 20.74 -1.00
N THR A 292 -12.75 22.03 -0.87
CA THR A 292 -11.93 22.51 0.24
C THR A 292 -12.73 22.51 1.55
N GLY A 293 -12.04 22.40 2.69
CA GLY A 293 -12.69 22.54 4.01
C GLY A 293 -13.37 23.89 4.16
N ARG A 294 -12.79 24.95 3.58
CA ARG A 294 -13.38 26.30 3.52
C ARG A 294 -14.73 26.32 2.82
N ASP A 295 -14.81 25.75 1.62
CA ASP A 295 -16.04 25.76 0.83
C ASP A 295 -17.12 24.89 1.48
N LEU A 296 -16.71 23.76 2.09
CA LEU A 296 -17.63 22.97 2.90
C LEU A 296 -18.22 23.81 4.04
N LEU A 297 -17.39 24.54 4.80
CA LEU A 297 -17.81 25.37 5.93
C LEU A 297 -18.82 26.44 5.50
N HIS A 298 -18.60 27.12 4.35
CA HIS A 298 -19.51 28.11 3.80
C HIS A 298 -20.86 27.51 3.36
N GLY A 299 -20.89 26.25 2.96
CA GLY A 299 -22.10 25.54 2.54
C GLY A 299 -22.89 24.88 3.67
N LEU A 300 -22.35 24.84 4.89
CA LEU A 300 -23.04 24.25 6.05
C LEU A 300 -23.97 25.29 6.72
N ARG A 301 -25.25 24.98 6.82
CA ARG A 301 -26.25 25.81 7.56
C ARG A 301 -27.27 24.84 8.20
N PRO A 302 -27.32 24.74 9.54
CA PRO A 302 -26.38 25.30 10.51
C PRO A 302 -25.02 24.57 10.46
N ILE A 303 -23.97 25.21 10.95
CA ILE A 303 -22.68 24.59 11.16
C ILE A 303 -22.81 23.72 12.41
N PRO A 304 -22.48 22.41 12.34
CA PRO A 304 -22.52 21.55 13.51
C PRO A 304 -21.41 21.91 14.50
N ASP A 305 -21.65 21.69 15.79
CA ASP A 305 -20.67 21.99 16.84
C ASP A 305 -19.46 21.05 16.79
N ARG A 306 -19.64 19.83 16.24
CA ARG A 306 -18.58 18.81 16.19
C ARG A 306 -18.75 17.81 15.06
N LEU A 307 -17.63 17.18 14.71
CA LEU A 307 -17.55 15.95 13.91
C LEU A 307 -17.42 14.74 14.84
N GLY A 308 -18.08 13.62 14.47
CA GLY A 308 -18.01 12.35 15.18
C GLY A 308 -17.06 11.35 14.52
#